data_2b311027c1c77e068def9ce9c9fa478b
#
_entry.id   2b311027c1c77e068def9ce9c9fa478b
#
_cell.length_a   1.000
_cell.length_b   1.000
_cell.length_c   1.000
_cell.angle_alpha   90.00
_cell.angle_beta   90.00
_cell.angle_gamma   90.00
#
_symmetry.space_group_name_H-M   'P 1'
#
loop_
_entity.id
_entity.type
_entity.pdbx_description
1 polymer ?
#
loop_
_entity_poly.entity_id
_entity_poly.type
_entity_poly.pdbx_seq_one_letter_code
_entity_poly.pdbx_strand_id
1 'polypeptide(L)'
;MAVPTSERSGPAPRAASRRPAATRSRTEADRVEPPAAVATARSGKVPEYHEFTLPVGTTLPLELKSTIASDVSEVEDTVRATVRTPVTIDGQEVLPIGTELAGHVTEAERAGRVKGRARLAFQFTSLRYDGERKSLRTDPVVQEAEATKGEDATKIGIGAGAGAVIGAVVGGKSGAAKGAAIGGAAGTGAVMATRGKEVRLEPGTDIAVRLAAPLSIRVRME
;
A
#
# COMPACT_ATOMS: atom_id res chain seq x y z
N MET A 1 -46.85 25.73 -25.26
CA MET A 1 -46.83 27.15 -24.93
C MET A 1 -45.45 27.42 -24.38
N ALA A 2 -44.68 27.81 -25.22
CA ALA A 2 -44.06 29.11 -25.51
C ALA A 2 -42.69 29.28 -24.82
N VAL A 3 -41.66 29.16 -25.61
CA VAL A 3 -40.33 29.79 -25.48
C VAL A 3 -40.51 31.31 -25.64
N PRO A 4 -39.65 32.23 -25.15
CA PRO A 4 -38.57 32.71 -26.02
C PRO A 4 -37.24 32.97 -25.25
N THR A 5 -36.06 32.68 -25.83
CA THR A 5 -35.25 33.43 -26.79
C THR A 5 -35.03 34.90 -26.48
N SER A 6 -33.78 35.29 -26.25
CA SER A 6 -33.12 36.54 -26.64
C SER A 6 -31.63 36.45 -26.28
N GLU A 7 -30.66 36.24 -27.09
CA GLU A 7 -30.07 36.95 -28.24
C GLU A 7 -29.72 38.43 -27.96
N ARG A 8 -28.41 38.72 -27.96
CA ARG A 8 -27.68 39.75 -28.72
C ARG A 8 -26.26 39.92 -28.17
N SER A 9 -25.33 39.59 -28.94
CA SER A 9 -24.60 40.35 -29.97
C SER A 9 -23.58 41.34 -29.42
N GLY A 10 -22.31 41.06 -29.79
CA GLY A 10 -21.13 41.89 -29.66
C GLY A 10 -21.23 43.27 -30.38
N PRO A 11 -20.18 44.00 -30.59
CA PRO A 11 -19.01 43.66 -31.41
C PRO A 11 -17.67 44.31 -30.95
N ALA A 12 -16.56 43.84 -31.53
CA ALA A 12 -15.38 44.63 -31.78
C ALA A 12 -15.68 45.59 -32.97
N PRO A 13 -14.87 46.57 -33.39
CA PRO A 13 -13.42 46.58 -33.51
C PRO A 13 -12.76 47.99 -33.49
N ARG A 14 -11.51 48.05 -33.98
CA ARG A 14 -10.74 49.12 -34.62
C ARG A 14 -9.67 49.76 -33.74
N ALA A 15 -8.48 49.59 -34.12
CA ALA A 15 -7.65 49.90 -35.29
C ALA A 15 -6.87 51.21 -35.14
N ALA A 16 -5.61 51.02 -35.35
CA ALA A 16 -4.76 51.83 -36.16
C ALA A 16 -3.99 53.03 -35.59
N SER A 17 -2.74 52.94 -35.79
CA SER A 17 -1.94 53.96 -36.50
C SER A 17 -1.08 54.90 -35.64
N ARG A 18 0.20 54.82 -35.62
CA ARG A 18 1.10 55.47 -36.58
C ARG A 18 2.53 55.45 -36.03
N ARG A 19 3.41 54.92 -36.82
CA ARG A 19 4.81 55.36 -36.86
C ARG A 19 4.86 56.81 -37.38
N PRO A 20 5.88 57.59 -37.00
CA PRO A 20 6.86 57.87 -38.02
C PRO A 20 8.32 57.71 -37.55
N ALA A 21 9.09 57.57 -38.55
CA ALA A 21 10.54 57.38 -38.62
C ALA A 21 11.31 58.69 -38.47
N ALA A 22 12.64 58.48 -38.36
CA ALA A 22 13.79 59.37 -38.64
C ALA A 22 14.35 60.07 -37.38
N THR A 23 15.64 60.08 -37.06
CA THR A 23 16.77 60.34 -37.94
C THR A 23 18.06 60.18 -37.11
N ARG A 24 19.00 59.50 -37.66
CA ARG A 24 20.46 59.59 -37.50
C ARG A 24 21.07 60.53 -36.45
N SER A 25 21.93 59.97 -35.59
CA SER A 25 23.29 60.57 -35.48
C SER A 25 24.28 59.53 -34.96
N ARG A 26 25.26 59.35 -35.72
CA ARG A 26 26.49 58.63 -35.59
C ARG A 26 27.38 59.40 -34.60
N THR A 27 27.85 58.76 -33.55
CA THR A 27 29.07 59.14 -32.91
C THR A 27 29.82 57.86 -32.49
N GLU A 28 31.00 57.85 -33.02
CA GLU A 28 32.06 56.87 -32.94
C GLU A 28 32.73 56.92 -31.59
N ALA A 29 33.29 55.77 -31.23
CA ALA A 29 34.33 55.57 -30.23
C ALA A 29 33.91 55.55 -28.74
N ASP A 30 33.72 54.35 -28.23
CA ASP A 30 34.61 53.89 -27.15
C ASP A 30 34.62 52.34 -27.10
N ARG A 31 35.73 51.80 -27.49
CA ARG A 31 36.02 50.36 -27.51
C ARG A 31 36.45 49.99 -26.09
N VAL A 32 35.50 49.69 -25.25
CA VAL A 32 35.79 49.04 -23.97
C VAL A 32 35.70 47.55 -24.19
N GLU A 33 36.84 46.92 -24.20
CA GLU A 33 37.05 45.50 -24.13
C GLU A 33 36.29 44.95 -22.93
N PRO A 34 35.36 43.98 -23.08
CA PRO A 34 34.80 43.33 -21.91
C PRO A 34 35.89 42.48 -21.27
N PRO A 35 36.04 42.53 -19.92
CA PRO A 35 36.96 41.65 -19.26
C PRO A 35 36.52 40.21 -19.51
N ALA A 36 37.46 39.41 -19.96
CA ALA A 36 37.33 37.98 -20.11
C ALA A 36 36.80 37.42 -18.76
N ALA A 37 35.48 37.19 -18.72
CA ALA A 37 34.87 36.38 -17.70
C ALA A 37 35.48 34.99 -17.86
N VAL A 38 36.46 34.69 -17.05
CA VAL A 38 36.90 33.32 -16.80
C VAL A 38 35.68 32.57 -16.28
N ALA A 39 34.97 32.00 -17.22
CA ALA A 39 34.02 30.93 -16.94
C ALA A 39 34.84 29.81 -16.31
N THR A 40 34.94 29.85 -14.99
CA THR A 40 35.39 28.71 -14.22
C THR A 40 34.33 27.65 -14.49
N ALA A 41 34.52 26.88 -15.55
CA ALA A 41 33.82 25.66 -15.77
C ALA A 41 34.08 24.81 -14.53
N ARG A 42 33.14 24.85 -13.59
CA ARG A 42 33.02 23.80 -12.59
C ARG A 42 32.79 22.54 -13.42
N SER A 43 33.87 21.81 -13.68
CA SER A 43 33.80 20.43 -14.09
C SER A 43 33.10 19.66 -12.96
N GLY A 44 31.79 19.82 -12.89
CA GLY A 44 30.96 18.93 -12.14
C GLY A 44 31.15 17.57 -12.78
N LYS A 45 31.83 16.68 -12.06
CA LYS A 45 31.91 15.26 -12.42
C LYS A 45 30.48 14.84 -12.72
N VAL A 46 30.16 14.58 -13.99
CA VAL A 46 28.84 14.09 -14.39
C VAL A 46 28.66 12.77 -13.65
N PRO A 47 27.65 12.63 -12.80
CA PRO A 47 27.44 11.38 -12.07
C PRO A 47 27.22 10.28 -13.11
N GLU A 48 28.02 9.24 -13.02
CA GLU A 48 27.86 8.05 -13.84
C GLU A 48 26.74 7.18 -13.21
N TYR A 49 25.73 6.87 -14.01
CA TYR A 49 24.61 6.03 -13.59
C TYR A 49 24.70 4.68 -14.29
N HIS A 50 24.65 3.62 -13.52
CA HIS A 50 24.49 2.27 -14.05
C HIS A 50 23.05 1.79 -13.87
N GLU A 51 22.47 1.20 -14.89
CA GLU A 51 21.14 0.63 -14.86
C GLU A 51 21.21 -0.85 -14.49
N PHE A 52 20.59 -1.20 -13.38
CA PHE A 52 20.44 -2.57 -12.92
C PHE A 52 18.99 -3.01 -13.07
N THR A 53 18.78 -4.24 -13.54
CA THR A 53 17.45 -4.81 -13.66
C THR A 53 17.30 -5.99 -12.70
N LEU A 54 16.39 -5.82 -11.72
CA LEU A 54 15.97 -6.91 -10.86
C LEU A 54 15.04 -7.84 -11.65
N PRO A 55 15.34 -9.13 -11.76
CA PRO A 55 14.48 -10.06 -12.49
C PRO A 55 13.18 -10.37 -11.75
N VAL A 56 12.21 -10.86 -12.49
CA VAL A 56 10.97 -11.43 -11.92
C VAL A 56 11.30 -12.51 -10.91
N GLY A 57 10.54 -12.57 -9.81
CA GLY A 57 10.75 -13.53 -8.74
C GLY A 57 11.80 -13.11 -7.69
N THR A 58 12.48 -11.96 -7.89
CA THR A 58 13.35 -11.39 -6.85
C THR A 58 12.56 -11.15 -5.58
N THR A 59 13.06 -11.66 -4.46
CA THR A 59 12.42 -11.48 -3.14
C THR A 59 12.95 -10.21 -2.50
N LEU A 60 12.01 -9.33 -2.10
CA LEU A 60 12.28 -8.10 -1.37
C LEU A 60 11.96 -8.31 0.10
N PRO A 61 12.94 -8.26 1.01
CA PRO A 61 12.70 -8.28 2.45
C PRO A 61 12.23 -6.89 2.90
N LEU A 62 10.98 -6.79 3.34
CA LEU A 62 10.33 -5.54 3.69
C LEU A 62 9.88 -5.56 5.15
N GLU A 63 9.80 -4.37 5.73
CA GLU A 63 9.17 -4.11 7.02
C GLU A 63 7.97 -3.21 6.82
N LEU A 64 6.79 -3.63 7.28
CA LEU A 64 5.58 -2.82 7.22
C LEU A 64 5.70 -1.55 8.07
N LYS A 65 5.19 -0.45 7.55
CA LYS A 65 5.11 0.86 8.26
C LYS A 65 3.67 1.30 8.50
N SER A 66 2.69 0.62 7.94
CA SER A 66 1.26 0.85 8.16
C SER A 66 0.62 -0.35 8.85
N THR A 67 -0.39 -0.08 9.68
CA THR A 67 -1.27 -1.14 10.19
C THR A 67 -2.26 -1.51 9.11
N ILE A 68 -2.44 -2.81 8.86
CA ILE A 68 -3.48 -3.35 8.00
C ILE A 68 -4.16 -4.52 8.71
N ALA A 69 -5.50 -4.58 8.64
CA ALA A 69 -6.27 -5.59 9.33
C ALA A 69 -7.55 -5.91 8.56
N SER A 70 -7.95 -7.18 8.58
CA SER A 70 -9.13 -7.67 7.85
C SER A 70 -10.45 -7.10 8.35
N ASP A 71 -10.49 -6.57 9.58
CA ASP A 71 -11.68 -5.99 10.21
C ASP A 71 -11.81 -4.48 10.05
N VAL A 72 -10.74 -3.79 9.66
CA VAL A 72 -10.67 -2.33 9.59
C VAL A 72 -10.32 -1.84 8.20
N SER A 73 -9.39 -2.52 7.51
CA SER A 73 -8.93 -2.10 6.19
C SER A 73 -9.96 -2.38 5.12
N GLU A 74 -9.99 -1.48 4.13
CA GLU A 74 -10.83 -1.59 2.94
C GLU A 74 -9.95 -1.86 1.71
N VAL A 75 -10.56 -2.35 0.63
CA VAL A 75 -9.88 -2.48 -0.67
C VAL A 75 -9.43 -1.09 -1.12
N GLU A 76 -8.24 -0.99 -1.70
CA GLU A 76 -7.54 0.24 -2.09
C GLU A 76 -6.91 1.03 -0.93
N ASP A 77 -7.02 0.60 0.32
CA ASP A 77 -6.28 1.23 1.43
C ASP A 77 -4.78 1.17 1.18
N THR A 78 -4.10 2.28 1.46
CA THR A 78 -2.67 2.41 1.21
C THR A 78 -1.84 1.57 2.20
N VAL A 79 -0.98 0.71 1.66
CA VAL A 79 0.02 -0.06 2.40
C VAL A 79 1.40 0.54 2.17
N ARG A 80 2.15 0.77 3.25
CA ARG A 80 3.53 1.27 3.20
C ARG A 80 4.48 0.29 3.84
N ALA A 81 5.64 0.14 3.24
CA ALA A 81 6.73 -0.68 3.77
C ALA A 81 8.08 -0.06 3.40
N THR A 82 9.13 -0.49 4.08
CA THR A 82 10.52 -0.12 3.75
C THR A 82 11.36 -1.37 3.57
N VAL A 83 12.37 -1.28 2.73
CA VAL A 83 13.37 -2.36 2.58
C VAL A 83 14.14 -2.48 3.88
N ARG A 84 14.15 -3.68 4.46
CA ARG A 84 14.85 -4.00 5.71
C ARG A 84 16.28 -4.47 5.51
N THR A 85 16.51 -5.23 4.47
CA THR A 85 17.83 -5.75 4.10
C THR A 85 18.15 -5.32 2.69
N PRO A 86 19.37 -4.81 2.41
CA PRO A 86 19.71 -4.31 1.09
C PRO A 86 19.63 -5.44 0.06
N VAL A 87 19.12 -5.11 -1.12
CA VAL A 87 19.10 -6.05 -2.23
C VAL A 87 20.29 -5.77 -3.13
N THR A 88 21.14 -6.77 -3.31
CA THR A 88 22.35 -6.69 -4.13
C THR A 88 22.21 -7.53 -5.39
N ILE A 89 22.77 -7.03 -6.50
CA ILE A 89 22.92 -7.76 -7.77
C ILE A 89 24.38 -7.64 -8.18
N ASP A 90 25.00 -8.76 -8.51
CA ASP A 90 26.41 -8.83 -8.92
C ASP A 90 27.37 -8.13 -7.94
N GLY A 91 27.05 -8.20 -6.63
CA GLY A 91 27.82 -7.56 -5.58
C GLY A 91 27.58 -6.05 -5.40
N GLN A 92 26.74 -5.45 -6.24
CA GLN A 92 26.34 -4.03 -6.15
C GLN A 92 25.02 -3.90 -5.42
N GLU A 93 24.95 -3.01 -4.44
CA GLU A 93 23.70 -2.66 -3.75
C GLU A 93 22.82 -1.86 -4.68
N VAL A 94 21.64 -2.43 -5.01
CA VAL A 94 20.68 -1.84 -5.93
C VAL A 94 19.52 -1.19 -5.18
N LEU A 95 19.07 -1.82 -4.09
CA LEU A 95 18.04 -1.27 -3.21
C LEU A 95 18.60 -1.17 -1.79
N PRO A 96 18.90 0.04 -1.31
CA PRO A 96 19.39 0.27 0.05
C PRO A 96 18.29 0.05 1.09
N ILE A 97 18.73 -0.17 2.33
CA ILE A 97 17.85 -0.18 3.50
C ILE A 97 17.08 1.14 3.57
N GLY A 98 15.80 1.06 3.94
CA GLY A 98 14.95 2.24 4.07
C GLY A 98 14.31 2.71 2.77
N THR A 99 14.58 2.07 1.62
CA THR A 99 13.83 2.34 0.39
C THR A 99 12.34 2.13 0.64
N GLU A 100 11.54 3.18 0.40
CA GLU A 100 10.10 3.17 0.65
C GLU A 100 9.34 2.49 -0.49
N LEU A 101 8.42 1.60 -0.12
CA LEU A 101 7.44 1.00 -1.02
C LEU A 101 6.04 1.42 -0.63
N ALA A 102 5.20 1.63 -1.64
CA ALA A 102 3.77 1.88 -1.45
C ALA A 102 2.95 0.95 -2.34
N GLY A 103 1.85 0.51 -1.80
CA GLY A 103 0.91 -0.39 -2.42
C GLY A 103 -0.50 -0.19 -1.87
N HIS A 104 -1.36 -1.15 -2.11
CA HIS A 104 -2.74 -1.11 -1.65
C HIS A 104 -3.24 -2.49 -1.28
N VAL A 105 -4.27 -2.51 -0.45
CA VAL A 105 -5.04 -3.70 -0.10
C VAL A 105 -5.88 -4.12 -1.30
N THR A 106 -5.78 -5.38 -1.69
CA THR A 106 -6.54 -5.96 -2.81
C THR A 106 -7.75 -6.77 -2.33
N GLU A 107 -7.70 -7.27 -1.11
CA GLU A 107 -8.78 -8.06 -0.51
C GLU A 107 -8.75 -7.89 1.00
N ALA A 108 -9.90 -7.64 1.62
CA ALA A 108 -10.07 -7.58 3.06
C ALA A 108 -11.42 -8.23 3.42
N GLU A 109 -11.36 -9.46 3.89
CA GLU A 109 -12.52 -10.22 4.32
C GLU A 109 -12.47 -10.47 5.83
N ARG A 110 -13.52 -10.09 6.52
CA ARG A 110 -13.68 -10.32 7.96
C ARG A 110 -13.98 -11.79 8.24
N ALA A 111 -13.55 -12.25 9.42
CA ALA A 111 -13.96 -13.55 9.91
C ALA A 111 -15.47 -13.66 10.07
N GLY A 112 -16.04 -14.73 9.54
CA GLY A 112 -17.45 -15.06 9.74
C GLY A 112 -17.73 -15.52 11.17
N ARG A 113 -18.97 -15.41 11.62
CA ARG A 113 -19.38 -15.89 12.95
C ARG A 113 -19.41 -17.41 13.05
N VAL A 114 -19.82 -18.09 11.98
CA VAL A 114 -19.98 -19.55 11.94
C VAL A 114 -19.07 -20.20 10.90
N LYS A 115 -18.86 -19.53 9.78
CA LYS A 115 -18.04 -20.00 8.67
C LYS A 115 -17.31 -18.80 8.06
N GLY A 116 -16.16 -19.07 7.48
CA GLY A 116 -15.31 -18.07 6.85
C GLY A 116 -14.15 -17.64 7.75
N ARG A 117 -12.95 -17.66 7.19
CA ARG A 117 -11.76 -17.15 7.84
C ARG A 117 -11.56 -15.71 7.39
N ALA A 118 -10.98 -14.91 8.25
CA ALA A 118 -10.52 -13.61 7.83
C ALA A 118 -9.42 -13.79 6.77
N ARG A 119 -9.46 -12.97 5.74
CA ARG A 119 -8.48 -12.95 4.68
C ARG A 119 -8.08 -11.52 4.36
N LEU A 120 -6.79 -11.31 4.20
CA LEU A 120 -6.21 -10.04 3.86
C LEU A 120 -5.20 -10.25 2.74
N ALA A 121 -5.36 -9.53 1.64
CA ALA A 121 -4.39 -9.53 0.56
C ALA A 121 -4.00 -8.10 0.19
N PHE A 122 -2.73 -7.89 -0.13
CA PHE A 122 -2.20 -6.60 -0.54
C PHE A 122 -1.02 -6.78 -1.50
N GLN A 123 -0.73 -5.76 -2.29
CA GLN A 123 0.38 -5.75 -3.23
C GLN A 123 1.05 -4.39 -3.26
N PHE A 124 2.34 -4.34 -3.64
CA PHE A 124 3.06 -3.09 -3.83
C PHE A 124 3.12 -2.73 -5.31
N THR A 125 2.92 -1.44 -5.60
CA THR A 125 2.82 -0.93 -6.98
C THR A 125 3.80 0.20 -7.28
N SER A 126 4.42 0.76 -6.26
CA SER A 126 5.43 1.82 -6.42
C SER A 126 6.51 1.74 -5.36
N LEU A 127 7.70 2.18 -5.73
CA LEU A 127 8.81 2.39 -4.81
C LEU A 127 9.37 3.80 -4.99
N ARG A 128 9.97 4.33 -3.94
CA ARG A 128 10.70 5.60 -3.97
C ARG A 128 12.18 5.32 -3.75
N TYR A 129 12.98 5.63 -4.75
CA TYR A 129 14.42 5.46 -4.74
C TYR A 129 15.10 6.75 -5.23
N ASP A 130 16.10 7.26 -4.51
CA ASP A 130 16.82 8.51 -4.82
C ASP A 130 15.90 9.70 -5.15
N GLY A 131 14.80 9.82 -4.40
CA GLY A 131 13.78 10.86 -4.61
C GLY A 131 12.82 10.61 -5.77
N GLU A 132 13.10 9.65 -6.65
CA GLU A 132 12.25 9.29 -7.77
C GLU A 132 11.22 8.21 -7.39
N ARG A 133 10.00 8.37 -7.88
CA ARG A 133 8.98 7.32 -7.79
C ARG A 133 9.05 6.45 -9.04
N LYS A 134 9.22 5.15 -8.83
CA LYS A 134 9.21 4.14 -9.89
C LYS A 134 8.03 3.19 -9.67
N SER A 135 7.40 2.80 -10.77
CA SER A 135 6.39 1.74 -10.72
C SER A 135 7.07 0.39 -10.59
N LEU A 136 6.49 -0.45 -9.73
CA LEU A 136 6.87 -1.86 -9.62
C LEU A 136 5.59 -2.69 -9.60
N ARG A 137 5.73 -3.97 -9.80
CA ARG A 137 4.63 -4.92 -9.62
C ARG A 137 5.13 -6.09 -8.80
N THR A 138 4.41 -6.39 -7.73
CA THR A 138 4.71 -7.53 -6.87
C THR A 138 3.60 -8.55 -6.93
N ASP A 139 3.92 -9.78 -6.56
CA ASP A 139 2.91 -10.78 -6.26
C ASP A 139 2.09 -10.31 -5.04
N PRO A 140 0.79 -10.64 -4.98
CA PRO A 140 -0.01 -10.32 -3.81
C PRO A 140 0.45 -11.14 -2.61
N VAL A 141 0.60 -10.47 -1.47
CA VAL A 141 0.80 -11.12 -0.17
C VAL A 141 -0.57 -11.46 0.38
N VAL A 142 -0.84 -12.74 0.59
CA VAL A 142 -2.12 -13.21 1.12
C VAL A 142 -1.90 -13.76 2.52
N GLN A 143 -2.71 -13.28 3.47
CA GLN A 143 -2.73 -13.74 4.86
C GLN A 143 -4.14 -14.23 5.21
N GLU A 144 -4.22 -15.42 5.75
CA GLU A 144 -5.47 -16.03 6.22
C GLU A 144 -5.38 -16.27 7.73
N ALA A 145 -6.46 -15.98 8.45
CA ALA A 145 -6.54 -16.30 9.86
C ALA A 145 -6.62 -17.81 10.09
N GLU A 146 -6.12 -18.24 11.25
CA GLU A 146 -6.24 -19.62 11.68
C GLU A 146 -7.71 -20.05 11.82
N ALA A 147 -7.99 -21.31 11.53
CA ALA A 147 -9.32 -21.86 11.71
C ALA A 147 -9.65 -22.01 13.20
N THR A 148 -10.73 -21.41 13.65
CA THR A 148 -11.21 -21.50 15.05
C THR A 148 -11.95 -22.79 15.36
N LYS A 149 -12.10 -23.69 14.41
CA LYS A 149 -12.88 -24.94 14.57
C LYS A 149 -12.54 -25.76 15.81
N GLY A 150 -11.28 -25.81 16.18
CA GLY A 150 -10.85 -26.54 17.39
C GLY A 150 -11.29 -25.85 18.67
N GLU A 151 -11.18 -24.52 18.75
CA GLU A 151 -11.59 -23.72 19.89
C GLU A 151 -13.11 -23.73 20.07
N ASP A 152 -13.86 -23.66 18.96
CA ASP A 152 -15.32 -23.71 18.96
C ASP A 152 -15.83 -25.08 19.40
N ALA A 153 -15.22 -26.16 18.93
CA ALA A 153 -15.56 -27.51 19.38
C ALA A 153 -15.26 -27.69 20.87
N THR A 154 -14.18 -27.10 21.39
CA THR A 154 -13.83 -27.15 22.81
C THR A 154 -14.85 -26.37 23.65
N LYS A 155 -15.27 -25.18 23.21
CA LYS A 155 -16.29 -24.36 23.90
C LYS A 155 -17.62 -25.09 23.98
N ILE A 156 -18.06 -25.73 22.91
CA ILE A 156 -19.28 -26.55 22.85
C ILE A 156 -19.12 -27.78 23.77
N GLY A 157 -17.99 -28.45 23.70
CA GLY A 157 -17.69 -29.64 24.52
C GLY A 157 -17.68 -29.35 26.02
N ILE A 158 -17.06 -28.24 26.43
CA ILE A 158 -17.04 -27.80 27.84
C ILE A 158 -18.45 -27.46 28.31
N GLY A 159 -19.24 -26.71 27.52
CA GLY A 159 -20.61 -26.35 27.86
C GLY A 159 -21.48 -27.58 28.04
N ALA A 160 -21.42 -28.54 27.12
CA ALA A 160 -22.16 -29.79 27.23
C ALA A 160 -21.73 -30.66 28.40
N GLY A 161 -20.40 -30.78 28.64
CA GLY A 161 -19.86 -31.54 29.74
C GLY A 161 -20.23 -30.98 31.12
N ALA A 162 -20.07 -29.69 31.31
CA ALA A 162 -20.44 -29.00 32.54
C ALA A 162 -21.95 -29.10 32.81
N GLY A 163 -22.78 -28.88 31.80
CA GLY A 163 -24.23 -29.02 31.91
C GLY A 163 -24.66 -30.43 32.25
N ALA A 164 -24.01 -31.47 31.71
CA ALA A 164 -24.28 -32.87 32.02
C ALA A 164 -23.98 -33.19 33.47
N VAL A 165 -22.86 -32.73 34.01
CA VAL A 165 -22.49 -32.97 35.43
C VAL A 165 -23.50 -32.34 36.39
N ILE A 166 -23.84 -31.06 36.18
CA ILE A 166 -24.83 -30.37 37.02
C ILE A 166 -26.20 -31.02 36.89
N GLY A 167 -26.61 -31.36 35.65
CA GLY A 167 -27.88 -32.04 35.41
C GLY A 167 -27.97 -33.44 36.04
N ALA A 168 -26.87 -34.21 36.10
CA ALA A 168 -26.79 -35.51 36.73
C ALA A 168 -27.00 -35.47 38.22
N VAL A 169 -26.44 -34.44 38.89
CA VAL A 169 -26.60 -34.24 40.36
C VAL A 169 -28.07 -33.99 40.74
N VAL A 170 -28.80 -33.22 39.90
CA VAL A 170 -30.17 -32.80 40.20
C VAL A 170 -31.22 -33.79 39.71
N GLY A 171 -31.01 -34.47 38.59
CA GLY A 171 -32.03 -35.29 37.93
C GLY A 171 -31.55 -36.64 37.42
N GLY A 172 -30.41 -37.16 37.89
CA GLY A 172 -29.84 -38.44 37.47
C GLY A 172 -29.55 -38.51 35.96
N LYS A 173 -29.71 -39.69 35.36
CA LYS A 173 -29.42 -39.92 33.91
C LYS A 173 -30.21 -39.00 32.99
N SER A 174 -31.48 -38.76 33.28
CA SER A 174 -32.34 -37.87 32.45
C SER A 174 -31.97 -36.39 32.66
N GLY A 175 -31.57 -36.03 33.87
CA GLY A 175 -31.04 -34.69 34.17
C GLY A 175 -29.71 -34.41 33.47
N ALA A 176 -28.81 -35.41 33.44
CA ALA A 176 -27.56 -35.31 32.70
C ALA A 176 -27.79 -35.05 31.21
N ALA A 177 -28.72 -35.79 30.57
CA ALA A 177 -29.04 -35.59 29.15
C ALA A 177 -29.61 -34.19 28.89
N LYS A 178 -30.54 -33.71 29.74
CA LYS A 178 -31.11 -32.36 29.63
C LYS A 178 -30.06 -31.28 29.88
N GLY A 179 -29.20 -31.47 30.88
CA GLY A 179 -28.12 -30.55 31.21
C GLY A 179 -27.07 -30.46 30.12
N ALA A 180 -26.72 -31.58 29.48
CA ALA A 180 -25.82 -31.60 28.31
C ALA A 180 -26.43 -30.87 27.12
N ALA A 181 -27.72 -31.06 26.88
CA ALA A 181 -28.42 -30.37 25.78
C ALA A 181 -28.48 -28.85 25.98
N ILE A 182 -28.78 -28.41 27.19
CA ILE A 182 -28.83 -26.99 27.57
C ILE A 182 -27.43 -26.39 27.55
N GLY A 183 -26.43 -27.05 28.13
CA GLY A 183 -25.04 -26.61 28.15
C GLY A 183 -24.41 -26.60 26.78
N GLY A 184 -24.73 -27.59 25.93
CA GLY A 184 -24.31 -27.61 24.53
C GLY A 184 -24.94 -26.49 23.71
N ALA A 185 -26.22 -26.21 23.90
CA ALA A 185 -26.90 -25.08 23.25
C ALA A 185 -26.32 -23.73 23.69
N ALA A 186 -26.00 -23.55 24.98
CA ALA A 186 -25.35 -22.36 25.49
C ALA A 186 -23.92 -22.19 24.91
N GLY A 187 -23.15 -23.31 24.84
CA GLY A 187 -21.83 -23.31 24.22
C GLY A 187 -21.90 -22.94 22.74
N THR A 188 -22.89 -23.48 22.02
CA THR A 188 -23.12 -23.13 20.61
C THR A 188 -23.52 -21.66 20.44
N GLY A 189 -24.36 -21.14 21.36
CA GLY A 189 -24.74 -19.73 21.39
C GLY A 189 -23.53 -18.80 21.57
N ALA A 190 -22.59 -19.19 22.45
CA ALA A 190 -21.34 -18.43 22.63
C ALA A 190 -20.46 -18.43 21.38
N VAL A 191 -20.37 -19.57 20.66
CA VAL A 191 -19.65 -19.65 19.39
C VAL A 191 -20.31 -18.76 18.34
N MET A 192 -21.62 -18.76 18.23
CA MET A 192 -22.35 -17.90 17.27
C MET A 192 -22.25 -16.42 17.61
N ALA A 193 -22.04 -16.06 18.87
CA ALA A 193 -21.89 -14.67 19.31
C ALA A 193 -20.49 -14.12 19.05
N THR A 194 -19.46 -14.99 18.95
CA THR A 194 -18.07 -14.60 18.71
C THR A 194 -17.73 -14.69 17.23
N ARG A 195 -17.01 -13.69 16.71
CA ARG A 195 -16.40 -13.78 15.38
C ARG A 195 -15.12 -14.60 15.45
N GLY A 196 -14.72 -15.19 14.34
CA GLY A 196 -13.43 -15.85 14.22
C GLY A 196 -12.25 -14.89 14.40
N LYS A 197 -11.04 -15.43 14.38
CA LYS A 197 -9.80 -14.64 14.46
C LYS A 197 -9.68 -13.75 13.24
N GLU A 198 -9.32 -12.50 13.47
CA GLU A 198 -9.01 -11.54 12.40
C GLU A 198 -7.52 -11.58 12.05
N VAL A 199 -7.18 -11.21 10.82
CA VAL A 199 -5.79 -10.98 10.41
C VAL A 199 -5.43 -9.54 10.72
N ARG A 200 -4.34 -9.33 11.46
CA ARG A 200 -3.79 -8.02 11.75
C ARG A 200 -2.29 -8.04 11.57
N LEU A 201 -1.79 -7.11 10.78
CA LEU A 201 -0.37 -6.87 10.57
C LEU A 201 -0.06 -5.45 11.07
N GLU A 202 0.87 -5.36 12.00
CA GLU A 202 1.25 -4.10 12.63
C GLU A 202 2.54 -3.53 12.02
N PRO A 203 2.81 -2.23 12.18
CA PRO A 203 4.10 -1.66 11.80
C PRO A 203 5.24 -2.43 12.49
N GLY A 204 6.33 -2.65 11.76
CA GLY A 204 7.44 -3.49 12.22
C GLY A 204 7.31 -4.96 11.83
N THR A 205 6.18 -5.38 11.23
CA THR A 205 6.05 -6.77 10.75
C THR A 205 6.94 -6.98 9.53
N ASP A 206 7.75 -8.04 9.59
CA ASP A 206 8.59 -8.47 8.49
C ASP A 206 7.80 -9.25 7.46
N ILE A 207 7.94 -8.89 6.21
CA ILE A 207 7.33 -9.55 5.07
C ILE A 207 8.33 -9.78 3.95
N ALA A 208 8.18 -10.87 3.24
CA ALA A 208 8.94 -11.16 2.03
C ALA A 208 8.02 -11.10 0.82
N VAL A 209 8.33 -10.22 -0.12
CA VAL A 209 7.48 -9.97 -1.30
C VAL A 209 8.27 -10.26 -2.56
N ARG A 210 7.65 -10.91 -3.54
CA ARG A 210 8.30 -11.22 -4.82
C ARG A 210 7.90 -10.25 -5.91
N LEU A 211 8.86 -9.91 -6.77
CA LEU A 211 8.59 -9.14 -7.98
C LEU A 211 7.82 -9.98 -9.00
N ALA A 212 6.68 -9.48 -9.45
CA ALA A 212 5.89 -10.06 -10.54
C ALA A 212 6.31 -9.54 -11.92
N ALA A 213 7.09 -8.46 -11.98
CA ALA A 213 7.64 -7.89 -13.20
C ALA A 213 9.09 -7.43 -12.97
N PRO A 214 9.93 -7.36 -14.02
CA PRO A 214 11.30 -6.87 -13.88
C PRO A 214 11.28 -5.39 -13.48
N LEU A 215 12.24 -4.99 -12.64
CA LEU A 215 12.36 -3.63 -12.13
C LEU A 215 13.74 -3.07 -12.48
N SER A 216 13.79 -2.04 -13.32
CA SER A 216 15.04 -1.34 -13.65
C SER A 216 15.27 -0.15 -12.71
N ILE A 217 16.45 -0.10 -12.11
CA ILE A 217 16.87 0.95 -11.19
C ILE A 217 18.19 1.52 -11.67
N ARG A 218 18.31 2.85 -11.66
CA ARG A 218 19.56 3.55 -11.92
C ARG A 218 20.26 3.82 -10.61
N VAL A 219 21.42 3.25 -10.44
CA VAL A 219 22.28 3.45 -9.28
C VAL A 219 23.40 4.41 -9.65
N ARG A 220 23.60 5.43 -8.84
CA ARG A 220 24.69 6.37 -9.00
C ARG A 220 25.98 5.70 -8.56
N MET A 221 26.99 5.68 -9.43
CA MET A 221 28.33 5.24 -9.10
C MET A 221 29.13 6.43 -8.55
N GLU A 222 29.78 6.23 -7.42
CA GLU A 222 30.69 7.24 -6.82
C GLU A 222 32.12 7.15 -7.39
#